data_ad98caa081f12954287351390f07aaba
#
_entry.id   ad98caa081f12954287351390f07aaba
#
_cell.length_a   1.000
_cell.length_b   1.000
_cell.length_c   1.000
_cell.angle_alpha   90.00
_cell.angle_beta   90.00
_cell.angle_gamma   90.00
#
_symmetry.space_group_name_H-M   'P 1'
#
loop_
_entity.id
_entity.type
_entity.pdbx_description
1 polymer ?
#
loop_
_entity_poly.entity_id
_entity_poly.type
_entity_poly.pdbx_seq_one_letter_code
_entity_poly.pdbx_strand_id
1 'polypeptide(L)'
;MARVHEVLIIGSGFGGSVAAARLAEAGVDVTLLERGPWRDTLPVQSMGIPNRAHYPVGRKFFRRGLKRVHGRFLPRGGLTLSRYGLFELFHAGDISVLCSSGVGGGSHVYTALNDRPRVEGFWDDHHPEVSSAAMEPHYQRVMAEMGGRAPRLEDAIPGFTAQRYRDSPDFKAEEALERPLHAVQFPETPGTSREIDWGEGIRRREADWKDGGLLGSRFGTKTTLDFAFLAPAMRRGLRVLDLHEAVSVHQCRQTHAARYCVQALNLYTGRLEPFYAEHVMLAAGAMNTLRLLLVSRNETRGLEGMPSLGHRFGSNGDSVAWWSLNEADADFSRGLPCHGPVALRDDSHEDDPLLIEVGTVGIDGVPMPRALRRRLRRRVMLIAMGADRADGRVRLERGRLRIRYDRDASPVFERAEALFRRSAEVSGRKVRSRRRPFTVHPLGGAVLGPDETAGVVDGRGEVYGQPGLYVLDAAALPAAPGGPPSMSIAAWASWVAARFLEAKE
;
A
#
# COMPACT_ATOMS: atom_id res chain seq x y z
N MET A 1 6.24 -35.83 -10.46
CA MET A 1 5.88 -34.67 -11.27
C MET A 1 5.86 -33.45 -10.36
N ALA A 2 6.32 -32.28 -10.82
CA ALA A 2 6.19 -31.04 -10.06
C ALA A 2 4.70 -30.70 -9.91
N ARG A 3 4.31 -30.16 -8.75
CA ARG A 3 2.94 -29.75 -8.50
C ARG A 3 2.58 -28.58 -9.43
N VAL A 4 1.42 -28.66 -10.07
CA VAL A 4 0.81 -27.53 -10.78
C VAL A 4 -0.21 -26.89 -9.84
N HIS A 5 -0.10 -25.59 -9.65
CA HIS A 5 -1.04 -24.78 -8.85
C HIS A 5 -2.13 -24.29 -9.81
N GLU A 6 -3.38 -24.35 -9.37
CA GLU A 6 -4.47 -23.77 -10.14
C GLU A 6 -4.31 -22.26 -10.22
N VAL A 7 -4.16 -21.58 -9.08
CA VAL A 7 -3.87 -20.15 -8.98
C VAL A 7 -2.65 -19.90 -8.10
N LEU A 8 -1.66 -19.18 -8.64
CA LEU A 8 -0.50 -18.69 -7.92
C LEU A 8 -0.55 -17.18 -7.80
N ILE A 9 -0.69 -16.67 -6.58
CA ILE A 9 -0.70 -15.22 -6.30
C ILE A 9 0.70 -14.80 -5.85
N ILE A 10 1.21 -13.69 -6.38
CA ILE A 10 2.53 -13.14 -6.04
C ILE A 10 2.36 -11.84 -5.27
N GLY A 11 2.59 -11.88 -3.97
CA GLY A 11 2.44 -10.77 -3.02
C GLY A 11 1.15 -10.84 -2.19
N SER A 12 1.26 -10.46 -0.93
CA SER A 12 0.20 -10.51 0.09
C SER A 12 -0.27 -9.12 0.55
N GLY A 13 -0.09 -8.09 -0.28
CA GLY A 13 -0.65 -6.76 -0.06
C GLY A 13 -2.17 -6.71 -0.29
N PHE A 14 -2.73 -5.50 -0.40
CA PHE A 14 -4.18 -5.31 -0.59
C PHE A 14 -4.74 -6.13 -1.76
N GLY A 15 -4.05 -6.12 -2.91
CA GLY A 15 -4.46 -6.89 -4.06
C GLY A 15 -4.49 -8.40 -3.80
N GLY A 16 -3.33 -8.96 -3.41
CA GLY A 16 -3.19 -10.42 -3.28
C GLY A 16 -3.98 -11.01 -2.12
N SER A 17 -4.09 -10.32 -0.98
CA SER A 17 -4.86 -10.82 0.17
C SER A 17 -6.35 -10.86 -0.11
N VAL A 18 -6.89 -9.82 -0.77
CA VAL A 18 -8.31 -9.76 -1.12
C VAL A 18 -8.66 -10.82 -2.17
N ALA A 19 -7.88 -10.91 -3.25
CA ALA A 19 -8.11 -11.92 -4.28
C ALA A 19 -7.99 -13.35 -3.70
N ALA A 20 -6.97 -13.61 -2.88
CA ALA A 20 -6.80 -14.91 -2.22
C ALA A 20 -8.01 -15.28 -1.35
N ALA A 21 -8.57 -14.30 -0.63
CA ALA A 21 -9.77 -14.52 0.18
C ALA A 21 -10.99 -14.87 -0.67
N ARG A 22 -11.24 -14.13 -1.76
CA ARG A 22 -12.35 -14.39 -2.69
C ARG A 22 -12.26 -15.76 -3.35
N LEU A 23 -11.07 -16.10 -3.84
CA LEU A 23 -10.84 -17.36 -4.52
C LEU A 23 -10.94 -18.56 -3.56
N ALA A 24 -10.35 -18.45 -2.35
CA ALA A 24 -10.46 -19.49 -1.34
C ALA A 24 -11.92 -19.67 -0.85
N GLU A 25 -12.71 -18.60 -0.78
CA GLU A 25 -14.13 -18.64 -0.46
C GLU A 25 -14.93 -19.41 -1.51
N ALA A 26 -14.55 -19.30 -2.80
CA ALA A 26 -15.12 -20.05 -3.91
C ALA A 26 -14.53 -21.47 -4.08
N GLY A 27 -13.65 -21.93 -3.18
CA GLY A 27 -13.08 -23.28 -3.23
C GLY A 27 -11.94 -23.47 -4.23
N VAL A 28 -11.37 -22.42 -4.79
CA VAL A 28 -10.23 -22.49 -5.72
C VAL A 28 -8.95 -22.86 -4.97
N ASP A 29 -8.10 -23.75 -5.53
CA ASP A 29 -6.78 -24.09 -4.96
C ASP A 29 -5.78 -22.94 -5.16
N VAL A 30 -5.57 -22.15 -4.12
CA VAL A 30 -4.71 -20.96 -4.17
C VAL A 30 -3.44 -21.17 -3.37
N THR A 31 -2.31 -20.83 -4.00
CA THR A 31 -1.03 -20.65 -3.30
C THR A 31 -0.56 -19.20 -3.45
N LEU A 32 -0.12 -18.59 -2.36
CA LEU A 32 0.35 -17.21 -2.31
C LEU A 32 1.81 -17.17 -1.90
N LEU A 33 2.66 -16.53 -2.72
CA LEU A 33 4.07 -16.26 -2.42
C LEU A 33 4.22 -14.85 -1.88
N GLU A 34 4.89 -14.71 -0.74
CA GLU A 34 5.26 -13.41 -0.16
C GLU A 34 6.76 -13.36 0.13
N ARG A 35 7.43 -12.32 -0.35
CA ARG A 35 8.89 -12.15 -0.15
C ARG A 35 9.29 -11.73 1.26
N GLY A 36 8.38 -11.16 2.03
CA GLY A 36 8.60 -10.76 3.42
C GLY A 36 8.11 -11.83 4.41
N PRO A 37 8.49 -11.69 5.68
CA PRO A 37 8.07 -12.63 6.72
C PRO A 37 6.69 -12.29 7.27
N TRP A 38 6.07 -13.22 7.98
CA TRP A 38 5.03 -12.93 8.96
C TRP A 38 5.56 -11.95 10.01
N ARG A 39 4.74 -10.96 10.41
CA ARG A 39 5.11 -10.02 11.47
C ARG A 39 4.68 -10.54 12.84
N ASP A 40 5.52 -10.31 13.86
CA ASP A 40 5.26 -10.74 15.23
C ASP A 40 4.27 -9.77 15.90
N THR A 41 2.98 -9.97 15.61
CA THR A 41 1.85 -9.23 16.15
C THR A 41 0.97 -10.15 17.00
N LEU A 42 0.17 -9.59 17.89
CA LEU A 42 -0.77 -10.35 18.71
C LEU A 42 -1.75 -11.20 17.87
N PRO A 43 -2.36 -10.65 16.79
CA PRO A 43 -3.18 -11.46 15.90
C PRO A 43 -2.42 -12.65 15.31
N VAL A 44 -1.24 -12.43 14.72
CA VAL A 44 -0.45 -13.51 14.10
C VAL A 44 0.05 -14.54 15.10
N GLN A 45 0.35 -14.12 16.34
CA GLN A 45 0.64 -15.05 17.44
C GLN A 45 -0.56 -15.96 17.76
N SER A 46 -1.75 -15.38 17.85
CA SER A 46 -2.98 -16.14 18.13
C SER A 46 -3.40 -17.06 17.00
N MET A 47 -2.97 -16.80 15.76
CA MET A 47 -3.12 -17.71 14.62
C MET A 47 -2.18 -18.93 14.70
N GLY A 48 -1.25 -18.97 15.65
CA GLY A 48 -0.31 -20.09 15.80
C GLY A 48 0.85 -20.10 14.79
N ILE A 49 1.09 -19.02 14.07
CA ILE A 49 2.19 -18.93 13.08
C ILE A 49 3.55 -19.02 13.82
N PRO A 50 4.39 -20.04 13.53
CA PRO A 50 5.59 -20.28 14.33
C PRO A 50 6.74 -19.30 14.02
N ASN A 51 6.97 -18.99 12.74
CA ASN A 51 8.09 -18.16 12.30
C ASN A 51 7.64 -16.73 12.07
N ARG A 52 7.96 -15.84 12.99
CA ARG A 52 7.56 -14.43 12.94
C ARG A 52 8.74 -13.50 13.12
N ALA A 53 8.77 -12.42 12.36
CA ALA A 53 9.79 -11.39 12.45
C ALA A 53 9.27 -10.18 13.26
N HIS A 54 10.01 -9.78 14.27
CA HIS A 54 9.68 -8.58 15.05
C HIS A 54 9.74 -7.33 14.18
N TYR A 55 8.90 -6.33 14.51
CA TYR A 55 9.04 -5.01 13.96
C TYR A 55 10.41 -4.40 14.30
N PRO A 56 10.93 -3.51 13.42
CA PRO A 56 12.18 -2.83 13.68
C PRO A 56 12.03 -1.85 14.83
N VAL A 57 12.65 -2.16 15.98
CA VAL A 57 12.65 -1.31 17.17
C VAL A 57 14.04 -1.29 17.85
N GLY A 58 14.34 -0.18 18.53
CA GLY A 58 15.55 -0.02 19.33
C GLY A 58 16.83 -0.13 18.48
N ARG A 59 17.93 -0.63 19.08
CA ARG A 59 19.26 -0.71 18.43
C ARG A 59 19.26 -1.50 17.10
N LYS A 60 18.28 -2.38 16.90
CA LYS A 60 18.15 -3.20 15.69
C LYS A 60 17.30 -2.53 14.61
N PHE A 61 16.80 -1.30 14.83
CA PHE A 61 15.89 -0.60 13.92
C PHE A 61 16.44 -0.52 12.50
N PHE A 62 17.64 0.01 12.31
CA PHE A 62 18.23 0.16 10.97
C PHE A 62 18.51 -1.19 10.30
N ARG A 63 19.00 -2.18 11.06
CA ARG A 63 19.29 -3.52 10.53
C ARG A 63 18.03 -4.29 10.15
N ARG A 64 16.90 -4.08 10.83
CA ARG A 64 15.62 -4.77 10.58
C ARG A 64 14.63 -3.91 9.81
N GLY A 65 14.85 -2.60 9.72
CA GLY A 65 13.96 -1.66 9.03
C GLY A 65 14.04 -1.81 7.51
N LEU A 66 15.25 -1.79 6.97
CA LEU A 66 15.44 -1.85 5.53
C LEU A 66 15.72 -3.27 5.05
N LYS A 67 14.90 -3.74 4.09
CA LYS A 67 15.12 -5.00 3.36
C LYS A 67 16.15 -4.80 2.27
N ARG A 68 15.91 -3.82 1.41
CA ARG A 68 16.70 -3.59 0.21
C ARG A 68 16.70 -2.11 -0.18
N VAL A 69 17.79 -1.65 -0.75
CA VAL A 69 17.92 -0.32 -1.33
C VAL A 69 18.33 -0.46 -2.79
N HIS A 70 17.60 0.21 -3.68
CA HIS A 70 17.92 0.31 -5.10
C HIS A 70 18.47 1.70 -5.41
N GLY A 71 19.46 1.77 -6.30
CA GLY A 71 20.08 3.02 -6.70
C GLY A 71 21.07 2.86 -7.84
N ARG A 72 21.50 4.00 -8.41
CA ARG A 72 22.35 4.03 -9.61
C ARG A 72 23.66 3.25 -9.44
N PHE A 73 24.26 3.33 -8.27
CA PHE A 73 25.60 2.76 -7.98
C PHE A 73 25.53 1.43 -7.19
N LEU A 74 24.33 0.93 -6.94
CA LEU A 74 24.11 -0.33 -6.20
C LEU A 74 24.01 -1.53 -7.17
N PRO A 75 24.08 -2.78 -6.68
CA PRO A 75 23.87 -3.96 -7.50
C PRO A 75 22.57 -3.89 -8.32
N ARG A 76 22.49 -4.62 -9.45
CA ARG A 76 21.31 -4.61 -10.36
C ARG A 76 20.00 -4.98 -9.61
N GLY A 77 20.06 -5.97 -8.75
CA GLY A 77 18.93 -6.39 -7.90
C GLY A 77 18.70 -5.54 -6.64
N GLY A 78 19.48 -4.46 -6.44
CA GLY A 78 19.54 -3.69 -5.20
C GLY A 78 20.50 -4.29 -4.16
N LEU A 79 20.86 -3.49 -3.17
CA LEU A 79 21.66 -3.93 -2.01
C LEU A 79 20.71 -4.47 -0.95
N THR A 80 20.73 -5.77 -0.71
CA THR A 80 19.95 -6.41 0.34
C THR A 80 20.64 -6.23 1.69
N LEU A 81 19.94 -5.64 2.64
CA LEU A 81 20.42 -5.38 4.01
C LEU A 81 19.86 -6.41 5.00
N SER A 82 18.61 -6.81 4.84
CA SER A 82 17.97 -7.79 5.69
C SER A 82 16.84 -8.52 4.96
N ARG A 83 16.87 -9.85 4.94
CA ARG A 83 15.74 -10.65 4.39
C ARG A 83 14.43 -10.44 5.15
N TYR A 84 14.49 -10.02 6.41
CA TYR A 84 13.35 -9.75 7.28
C TYR A 84 12.97 -8.26 7.33
N GLY A 85 13.63 -7.39 6.53
CA GLY A 85 13.37 -5.96 6.53
C GLY A 85 11.92 -5.62 6.20
N LEU A 86 11.46 -4.48 6.75
CA LEU A 86 10.09 -4.00 6.55
C LEU A 86 9.98 -3.14 5.30
N PHE A 87 11.01 -2.37 4.97
CA PHE A 87 10.98 -1.39 3.89
C PHE A 87 11.98 -1.70 2.79
N GLU A 88 11.60 -1.40 1.57
CA GLU A 88 12.44 -1.39 0.38
C GLU A 88 12.40 0.01 -0.23
N LEU A 89 13.58 0.57 -0.49
CA LEU A 89 13.73 1.93 -1.00
C LEU A 89 14.26 1.90 -2.44
N PHE A 90 13.54 2.54 -3.36
CA PHE A 90 13.95 2.73 -4.74
C PHE A 90 14.37 4.19 -4.96
N HIS A 91 15.66 4.40 -5.23
CA HIS A 91 16.17 5.64 -5.81
C HIS A 91 16.32 5.43 -7.31
N ALA A 92 15.21 5.54 -8.04
CA ALA A 92 15.10 5.02 -9.39
C ALA A 92 15.13 6.09 -10.49
N GLY A 93 15.67 7.26 -10.23
CA GLY A 93 15.74 8.38 -11.16
C GLY A 93 15.22 9.66 -10.51
N ASP A 94 14.15 10.23 -11.06
CA ASP A 94 13.64 11.53 -10.64
C ASP A 94 12.84 11.46 -9.33
N ILE A 95 12.34 10.29 -8.96
CA ILE A 95 11.55 10.06 -7.76
C ILE A 95 12.14 8.96 -6.88
N SER A 96 11.93 9.07 -5.58
CA SER A 96 12.21 8.01 -4.60
C SER A 96 10.90 7.36 -4.17
N VAL A 97 10.89 6.02 -4.14
CA VAL A 97 9.70 5.24 -3.77
C VAL A 97 10.03 4.34 -2.58
N LEU A 98 9.20 4.36 -1.54
CA LEU A 98 9.30 3.47 -0.40
C LEU A 98 8.18 2.43 -0.44
N CYS A 99 8.54 1.15 -0.48
CA CYS A 99 7.62 0.02 -0.43
C CYS A 99 7.75 -0.73 0.88
N SER A 100 6.70 -1.44 1.30
CA SER A 100 6.74 -2.35 2.44
C SER A 100 6.92 -3.80 2.01
N SER A 101 7.30 -4.66 2.95
CA SER A 101 7.51 -6.09 2.75
C SER A 101 7.11 -6.87 4.00
N GLY A 102 6.33 -7.91 3.83
CA GLY A 102 5.81 -8.77 4.89
C GLY A 102 4.44 -9.31 4.53
N VAL A 103 4.03 -10.42 5.13
CA VAL A 103 2.67 -10.97 4.96
C VAL A 103 1.66 -9.93 5.45
N GLY A 104 0.70 -9.56 4.58
CA GLY A 104 -0.20 -8.42 4.79
C GLY A 104 0.27 -7.11 4.14
N GLY A 105 1.49 -7.08 3.57
CA GLY A 105 2.00 -5.98 2.75
C GLY A 105 1.95 -4.61 3.43
N GLY A 106 1.43 -3.61 2.69
CA GLY A 106 1.31 -2.21 3.10
C GLY A 106 0.41 -1.96 4.30
N SER A 107 -0.52 -2.88 4.63
CA SER A 107 -1.44 -2.70 5.75
C SER A 107 -0.73 -2.59 7.11
N HIS A 108 0.49 -3.09 7.23
CA HIS A 108 1.28 -2.92 8.44
C HIS A 108 1.74 -1.48 8.68
N VAL A 109 1.91 -0.70 7.61
CA VAL A 109 2.52 0.65 7.67
C VAL A 109 1.62 1.76 7.12
N TYR A 110 0.37 1.45 6.76
CA TYR A 110 -0.59 2.43 6.28
C TYR A 110 -1.21 3.26 7.41
N THR A 111 -1.91 4.31 7.06
CA THR A 111 -2.61 5.21 7.99
C THR A 111 -3.92 4.62 8.54
N ALA A 112 -4.31 3.45 8.09
CA ALA A 112 -5.59 2.79 8.39
C ALA A 112 -6.83 3.53 7.83
N LEU A 113 -6.64 4.45 6.92
CA LEU A 113 -7.74 5.14 6.24
C LEU A 113 -8.35 4.22 5.19
N ASN A 114 -9.67 4.03 5.28
CA ASN A 114 -10.49 3.33 4.31
C ASN A 114 -11.30 4.37 3.56
N ASP A 115 -10.80 4.80 2.42
CA ASP A 115 -11.42 5.83 1.60
C ASP A 115 -11.61 5.35 0.16
N ARG A 116 -12.64 5.89 -0.50
CA ARG A 116 -12.84 5.76 -1.95
C ARG A 116 -11.95 6.74 -2.69
N PRO A 117 -11.78 6.58 -4.01
CA PRO A 117 -11.18 7.63 -4.82
C PRO A 117 -11.91 8.96 -4.62
N ARG A 118 -11.15 10.04 -4.51
CA ARG A 118 -11.70 11.39 -4.39
C ARG A 118 -11.90 12.06 -5.75
N VAL A 119 -11.35 11.46 -6.79
CA VAL A 119 -11.56 11.85 -8.18
C VAL A 119 -12.91 11.26 -8.62
N GLU A 120 -13.83 12.12 -9.02
CA GLU A 120 -15.11 11.71 -9.58
C GLU A 120 -14.91 10.90 -10.86
N GLY A 121 -15.71 9.84 -11.05
CA GLY A 121 -15.56 8.99 -12.22
C GLY A 121 -14.22 8.26 -12.34
N PHE A 122 -13.51 8.04 -11.24
CA PHE A 122 -12.15 7.47 -11.22
C PHE A 122 -11.96 6.22 -12.07
N TRP A 123 -12.98 5.36 -12.19
CA TRP A 123 -12.96 4.13 -12.97
C TRP A 123 -13.56 4.27 -14.36
N ASP A 124 -14.24 5.40 -14.63
CA ASP A 124 -15.00 5.59 -15.87
C ASP A 124 -14.06 5.92 -17.04
N ASP A 125 -14.49 5.63 -18.26
CA ASP A 125 -13.80 5.94 -19.53
C ASP A 125 -12.42 5.26 -19.73
N HIS A 126 -12.02 4.34 -18.83
CA HIS A 126 -10.76 3.60 -18.98
C HIS A 126 -10.93 2.25 -19.69
N HIS A 127 -12.06 1.59 -19.48
CA HIS A 127 -12.42 0.33 -20.14
C HIS A 127 -13.95 0.14 -20.14
N PRO A 128 -14.55 -0.36 -21.22
CA PRO A 128 -16.02 -0.49 -21.33
C PRO A 128 -16.67 -1.35 -20.23
N GLU A 129 -15.96 -2.35 -19.71
CA GLU A 129 -16.49 -3.26 -18.66
C GLU A 129 -16.31 -2.71 -17.24
N VAL A 130 -15.57 -1.63 -17.04
CA VAL A 130 -15.24 -1.11 -15.70
C VAL A 130 -15.79 0.30 -15.54
N SER A 131 -16.61 0.51 -14.52
CA SER A 131 -17.15 1.82 -14.17
C SER A 131 -17.18 2.02 -12.66
N SER A 132 -17.27 3.26 -12.22
CA SER A 132 -17.38 3.61 -10.81
C SER A 132 -18.60 2.95 -10.16
N ALA A 133 -19.71 2.85 -10.87
CA ALA A 133 -20.92 2.16 -10.41
C ALA A 133 -20.69 0.64 -10.25
N ALA A 134 -20.01 0.00 -11.21
CA ALA A 134 -19.71 -1.43 -11.16
C ALA A 134 -18.70 -1.76 -10.03
N MET A 135 -17.82 -0.83 -9.69
CA MET A 135 -16.83 -1.00 -8.63
C MET A 135 -17.38 -0.78 -7.21
N GLU A 136 -18.50 -0.07 -7.06
CA GLU A 136 -19.07 0.30 -5.74
C GLU A 136 -19.35 -0.89 -4.82
N PRO A 137 -19.97 -2.02 -5.27
CA PRO A 137 -20.17 -3.19 -4.42
C PRO A 137 -18.87 -3.79 -3.88
N HIS A 138 -17.78 -3.71 -4.66
CA HIS A 138 -16.46 -4.18 -4.25
C HIS A 138 -15.85 -3.29 -3.18
N TYR A 139 -16.01 -1.96 -3.27
CA TYR A 139 -15.62 -1.03 -2.20
C TYR A 139 -16.40 -1.31 -0.91
N GLN A 140 -17.73 -1.41 -1.01
CA GLN A 140 -18.58 -1.68 0.16
C GLN A 140 -18.13 -2.95 0.88
N ARG A 141 -17.90 -4.02 0.13
CA ARG A 141 -17.48 -5.30 0.69
C ARG A 141 -16.12 -5.23 1.39
N VAL A 142 -15.08 -4.71 0.71
CA VAL A 142 -13.73 -4.67 1.29
C VAL A 142 -13.64 -3.71 2.47
N MET A 143 -14.37 -2.58 2.43
CA MET A 143 -14.40 -1.63 3.55
C MET A 143 -15.12 -2.23 4.76
N ALA A 144 -16.21 -2.96 4.57
CA ALA A 144 -16.91 -3.67 5.64
C ALA A 144 -16.00 -4.74 6.30
N GLU A 145 -15.27 -5.51 5.52
CA GLU A 145 -14.35 -6.54 6.02
C GLU A 145 -13.13 -5.96 6.73
N MET A 146 -12.62 -4.81 6.27
CA MET A 146 -11.57 -4.07 6.99
C MET A 146 -12.09 -3.50 8.32
N GLY A 147 -13.37 -3.23 8.39
CA GLY A 147 -14.03 -2.70 9.60
C GLY A 147 -13.54 -1.32 9.99
N GLY A 148 -13.85 -0.96 11.24
CA GLY A 148 -13.50 0.35 11.79
C GLY A 148 -14.66 1.34 11.74
N ARG A 149 -14.39 2.57 12.14
CA ARG A 149 -15.35 3.68 12.12
C ARG A 149 -14.65 5.02 11.91
N ALA A 150 -15.41 6.04 11.65
CA ALA A 150 -14.88 7.40 11.68
C ALA A 150 -14.42 7.75 13.11
N PRO A 151 -13.23 8.35 13.30
CA PRO A 151 -12.75 8.74 14.60
C PRO A 151 -13.62 9.87 15.17
N ARG A 152 -13.90 9.81 16.47
CA ARG A 152 -14.54 10.89 17.22
C ARG A 152 -13.49 11.90 17.66
N LEU A 153 -13.94 13.08 18.14
CA LEU A 153 -13.01 14.08 18.70
C LEU A 153 -12.25 13.57 19.93
N GLU A 154 -12.93 12.81 20.77
CA GLU A 154 -12.36 12.19 21.96
C GLU A 154 -11.35 11.05 21.66
N ASP A 155 -11.38 10.51 20.45
CA ASP A 155 -10.35 9.54 19.99
C ASP A 155 -9.03 10.24 19.61
N ALA A 156 -9.02 11.58 19.54
CA ALA A 156 -7.81 12.34 19.27
C ALA A 156 -6.82 12.30 20.44
N ILE A 157 -5.55 12.54 20.16
CA ILE A 157 -4.54 12.62 21.23
C ILE A 157 -4.89 13.79 22.15
N PRO A 158 -4.89 13.60 23.49
CA PRO A 158 -5.00 14.70 24.43
C PRO A 158 -3.94 15.78 24.13
N GLY A 159 -4.38 17.03 23.98
CA GLY A 159 -3.52 18.15 23.62
C GLY A 159 -3.27 18.35 22.12
N PHE A 160 -3.77 17.47 21.23
CA PHE A 160 -3.77 17.75 19.81
C PHE A 160 -4.94 18.68 19.47
N THR A 161 -4.66 19.94 19.43
CA THR A 161 -5.62 20.99 19.09
C THR A 161 -5.60 21.28 17.58
N ALA A 162 -5.84 20.27 16.73
CA ALA A 162 -6.37 20.56 15.39
C ALA A 162 -7.60 21.48 15.52
N GLN A 163 -8.32 21.41 16.64
CA GLN A 163 -9.43 22.29 16.98
C GLN A 163 -9.03 23.75 17.11
N ARG A 164 -7.84 24.10 17.66
CA ARG A 164 -7.33 25.48 17.67
C ARG A 164 -7.18 26.07 16.28
N TYR A 165 -6.92 25.22 15.29
CA TYR A 165 -6.76 25.64 13.90
C TYR A 165 -8.06 25.49 13.12
N ARG A 166 -9.02 24.68 13.60
CA ARG A 166 -10.39 24.60 13.08
C ARG A 166 -11.18 25.90 13.28
N ASP A 167 -10.94 26.58 14.39
CA ASP A 167 -11.60 27.86 14.71
C ASP A 167 -11.00 29.04 13.92
N SER A 168 -9.91 28.83 13.20
CA SER A 168 -9.38 29.83 12.28
C SER A 168 -10.25 29.87 11.01
N PRO A 169 -10.68 31.06 10.54
CA PRO A 169 -11.45 31.19 9.29
C PRO A 169 -10.73 30.64 8.06
N ASP A 170 -9.41 30.47 8.11
CA ASP A 170 -8.58 29.92 7.06
C ASP A 170 -8.43 28.38 7.15
N PHE A 171 -8.70 27.80 8.32
CA PHE A 171 -8.83 26.36 8.54
C PHE A 171 -10.31 26.08 8.76
N LYS A 172 -11.12 26.22 7.75
CA LYS A 172 -12.51 25.76 7.84
C LYS A 172 -12.45 24.26 8.10
N ALA A 173 -12.80 23.87 9.33
CA ALA A 173 -13.21 22.52 9.59
C ALA A 173 -14.42 22.29 8.69
N GLU A 174 -14.25 21.51 7.65
CA GLU A 174 -15.38 21.01 6.90
C GLU A 174 -16.15 20.08 7.83
N GLU A 175 -17.18 20.64 8.48
CA GLU A 175 -18.24 19.84 9.10
C GLU A 175 -18.93 18.94 8.08
N ALA A 176 -18.74 19.20 6.78
CA ALA A 176 -19.32 18.51 5.66
C ALA A 176 -18.43 17.39 5.05
N LEU A 177 -17.12 17.32 5.32
CA LEU A 177 -16.36 16.15 4.89
C LEU A 177 -16.68 14.99 5.83
N GLU A 178 -17.32 13.98 5.29
CA GLU A 178 -17.41 12.68 5.94
C GLU A 178 -15.98 12.28 6.35
N ARG A 179 -15.76 12.13 7.63
CA ARG A 179 -14.48 11.64 8.13
C ARG A 179 -14.28 10.23 7.60
N PRO A 180 -13.18 9.93 6.89
CA PRO A 180 -12.99 8.61 6.35
C PRO A 180 -12.96 7.57 7.47
N LEU A 181 -13.43 6.37 7.15
CA LEU A 181 -13.38 5.25 8.07
C LEU A 181 -11.93 4.91 8.38
N HIS A 182 -11.62 4.76 9.65
CA HIS A 182 -10.32 4.24 10.08
C HIS A 182 -10.47 2.77 10.47
N ALA A 183 -9.76 1.90 9.80
CA ALA A 183 -9.66 0.48 10.14
C ALA A 183 -8.84 0.29 11.43
N VAL A 184 -9.30 0.92 12.50
CA VAL A 184 -8.73 0.90 13.85
C VAL A 184 -9.78 0.38 14.80
N GLN A 185 -9.38 -0.51 15.70
CA GLN A 185 -10.23 -0.97 16.79
C GLN A 185 -10.26 0.08 17.91
N PHE A 186 -11.19 0.99 17.83
CA PHE A 186 -11.38 2.01 18.87
C PHE A 186 -12.06 1.42 20.11
N PRO A 187 -11.65 1.81 21.34
CA PRO A 187 -12.37 1.46 22.55
C PRO A 187 -13.72 2.22 22.61
N GLU A 188 -14.67 1.65 23.34
CA GLU A 188 -15.94 2.33 23.62
C GLU A 188 -15.73 3.62 24.43
N THR A 189 -14.86 3.52 25.45
CA THR A 189 -14.48 4.65 26.30
C THR A 189 -13.04 5.04 25.98
N PRO A 190 -12.78 6.26 25.53
CA PRO A 190 -11.44 6.75 25.26
C PRO A 190 -10.49 6.58 26.46
N GLY A 191 -9.25 6.15 26.18
CA GLY A 191 -8.26 5.90 27.22
C GLY A 191 -8.33 4.52 27.88
N THR A 192 -9.37 3.73 27.62
CA THR A 192 -9.41 2.30 27.97
C THR A 192 -8.86 1.51 26.78
N SER A 193 -8.16 0.43 27.06
CA SER A 193 -7.68 -0.50 26.02
C SER A 193 -7.67 -1.89 26.59
N ARG A 194 -8.44 -2.77 25.99
CA ARG A 194 -8.54 -4.17 26.37
C ARG A 194 -8.23 -5.07 25.18
N GLU A 195 -7.85 -6.29 25.50
CA GLU A 195 -7.71 -7.35 24.50
C GLU A 195 -9.11 -7.88 24.17
N ILE A 196 -9.36 -8.07 22.89
CA ILE A 196 -10.64 -8.60 22.37
C ILE A 196 -10.38 -9.78 21.45
N ASP A 197 -11.37 -10.64 21.32
CA ASP A 197 -11.45 -11.66 20.27
C ASP A 197 -12.05 -11.03 19.01
N TRP A 198 -11.29 -11.03 17.92
CA TRP A 198 -11.75 -10.56 16.60
C TRP A 198 -12.71 -11.57 15.94
N GLY A 199 -12.67 -12.79 16.39
CA GLY A 199 -13.39 -13.96 15.89
C GLY A 199 -12.45 -15.13 15.67
N GLU A 200 -12.96 -16.34 15.88
CA GLU A 200 -12.28 -17.61 15.66
C GLU A 200 -10.92 -17.72 16.40
N GLY A 201 -10.81 -17.11 17.59
CA GLY A 201 -9.61 -17.14 18.42
C GLY A 201 -8.51 -16.15 18.01
N ILE A 202 -8.76 -15.29 17.06
CA ILE A 202 -7.81 -14.23 16.69
C ILE A 202 -7.93 -13.08 17.70
N ARG A 203 -6.85 -12.86 18.46
CA ARG A 203 -6.81 -11.81 19.49
C ARG A 203 -6.18 -10.54 18.98
N ARG A 204 -6.79 -9.41 19.31
CA ARG A 204 -6.27 -8.06 19.05
C ARG A 204 -6.55 -7.14 20.23
N ARG A 205 -5.98 -5.95 20.22
CA ARG A 205 -6.21 -4.97 21.28
C ARG A 205 -6.89 -3.73 20.73
N GLU A 206 -7.76 -3.15 21.53
CA GLU A 206 -8.30 -1.82 21.29
C GLU A 206 -7.20 -0.75 21.29
N ALA A 207 -7.43 0.35 20.58
CA ALA A 207 -6.46 1.43 20.44
C ALA A 207 -6.09 2.03 21.79
N ASP A 208 -4.80 2.02 22.06
CA ASP A 208 -4.20 2.95 23.01
C ASP A 208 -3.25 3.89 22.23
N TRP A 209 -2.90 5.00 22.83
CA TRP A 209 -2.06 5.99 22.17
C TRP A 209 -0.59 5.54 21.97
N LYS A 210 -0.26 4.29 22.31
CA LYS A 210 1.09 3.73 22.21
C LYS A 210 1.28 2.75 21.06
N ASP A 211 0.19 2.21 20.51
CA ASP A 211 0.20 1.28 19.39
C ASP A 211 -0.63 1.84 18.22
N GLY A 212 -0.30 1.45 17.00
CA GLY A 212 -1.07 1.85 15.82
C GLY A 212 -0.42 2.93 14.96
N GLY A 213 0.80 3.33 15.25
CA GLY A 213 1.56 4.28 14.41
C GLY A 213 1.90 3.72 13.01
N LEU A 214 2.49 4.57 12.15
CA LEU A 214 2.89 4.22 10.78
C LEU A 214 3.96 3.11 10.70
N LEU A 215 4.65 2.78 11.80
CA LEU A 215 5.71 1.78 11.83
C LEU A 215 5.24 0.40 12.32
N GLY A 216 3.94 0.13 12.23
CA GLY A 216 3.35 -1.14 12.58
C GLY A 216 2.40 -1.09 13.79
N SER A 217 1.62 -2.15 13.94
CA SER A 217 0.67 -2.32 15.03
C SER A 217 0.89 -3.69 15.69
N ARG A 218 1.68 -3.71 16.77
CA ARG A 218 2.09 -4.96 17.42
C ARG A 218 0.91 -5.70 18.05
N PHE A 219 -0.07 -4.98 18.53
CA PHE A 219 -1.25 -5.53 19.19
C PHE A 219 -2.46 -5.66 18.27
N GLY A 220 -2.28 -5.40 16.97
CA GLY A 220 -3.37 -5.49 16.00
C GLY A 220 -4.42 -4.39 16.19
N THR A 221 -4.06 -3.26 16.78
CA THR A 221 -4.93 -2.09 16.92
C THR A 221 -5.46 -1.61 15.57
N LYS A 222 -4.58 -1.55 14.55
CA LYS A 222 -4.98 -1.40 13.16
C LYS A 222 -5.40 -2.74 12.58
N THR A 223 -6.42 -2.77 11.75
CA THR A 223 -6.76 -3.94 10.95
C THR A 223 -5.71 -4.13 9.87
N THR A 224 -5.12 -5.31 9.81
CA THR A 224 -4.13 -5.69 8.81
C THR A 224 -4.60 -6.93 8.04
N LEU A 225 -4.16 -7.08 6.81
CA LEU A 225 -4.66 -8.08 5.87
C LEU A 225 -4.31 -9.52 6.27
N ASP A 226 -3.23 -9.70 7.04
CA ASP A 226 -2.76 -10.99 7.54
C ASP A 226 -3.84 -11.70 8.39
N PHE A 227 -4.55 -10.99 9.24
CA PHE A 227 -5.61 -11.58 10.03
C PHE A 227 -7.02 -11.31 9.49
N ALA A 228 -7.26 -10.19 8.81
CA ALA A 228 -8.59 -9.85 8.32
C ALA A 228 -9.00 -10.69 7.09
N PHE A 229 -8.06 -10.97 6.18
CA PHE A 229 -8.31 -11.68 4.93
C PHE A 229 -7.59 -13.02 4.83
N LEU A 230 -6.29 -13.07 5.17
CA LEU A 230 -5.53 -14.30 4.96
C LEU A 230 -5.86 -15.38 6.00
N ALA A 231 -6.10 -15.03 7.27
CA ALA A 231 -6.45 -16.02 8.26
C ALA A 231 -7.73 -16.81 7.90
N PRO A 232 -8.87 -16.19 7.59
CA PRO A 232 -10.06 -16.94 7.16
C PRO A 232 -9.84 -17.70 5.85
N ALA A 233 -9.06 -17.16 4.90
CA ALA A 233 -8.73 -17.85 3.66
C ALA A 233 -7.84 -19.09 3.89
N MET A 234 -6.89 -19.02 4.80
CA MET A 234 -6.04 -20.18 5.18
C MET A 234 -6.86 -21.33 5.77
N ARG A 235 -7.91 -21.05 6.52
CA ARG A 235 -8.82 -22.08 7.02
C ARG A 235 -9.63 -22.76 5.91
N ARG A 236 -9.78 -22.08 4.77
CA ARG A 236 -10.42 -22.61 3.54
C ARG A 236 -9.42 -23.23 2.56
N GLY A 237 -8.16 -23.43 2.97
CA GLY A 237 -7.15 -24.13 2.18
C GLY A 237 -6.11 -23.23 1.46
N LEU A 238 -6.19 -21.89 1.59
CA LEU A 238 -5.13 -21.03 1.09
C LEU A 238 -3.78 -21.38 1.70
N ARG A 239 -2.77 -21.52 0.87
CA ARG A 239 -1.38 -21.74 1.31
C ARG A 239 -0.58 -20.46 1.14
N VAL A 240 -0.08 -19.90 2.24
CA VAL A 240 0.80 -18.75 2.26
C VAL A 240 2.23 -19.19 2.49
N LEU A 241 3.09 -18.94 1.50
CA LEU A 241 4.53 -19.19 1.56
C LEU A 241 5.25 -17.85 1.73
N ASP A 242 5.61 -17.53 2.96
CA ASP A 242 6.41 -16.35 3.27
C ASP A 242 7.89 -16.55 2.92
N LEU A 243 8.65 -15.45 2.82
CA LEU A 243 10.06 -15.46 2.43
C LEU A 243 10.34 -16.16 1.09
N HIS A 244 9.38 -16.11 0.15
CA HIS A 244 9.52 -16.54 -1.23
C HIS A 244 9.41 -15.34 -2.18
N GLU A 245 10.52 -14.92 -2.76
CA GLU A 245 10.58 -13.77 -3.67
C GLU A 245 10.51 -14.22 -5.12
N ALA A 246 9.38 -13.98 -5.80
CA ALA A 246 9.28 -14.19 -7.24
C ALA A 246 10.27 -13.27 -7.97
N VAL A 247 11.06 -13.84 -8.89
CA VAL A 247 12.10 -13.13 -9.62
C VAL A 247 11.84 -13.04 -11.12
N SER A 248 11.13 -14.01 -11.70
CA SER A 248 10.67 -13.99 -13.09
C SER A 248 9.46 -14.89 -13.31
N VAL A 249 8.71 -14.62 -14.38
CA VAL A 249 7.57 -15.39 -14.87
C VAL A 249 7.83 -15.77 -16.32
N HIS A 250 7.68 -17.04 -16.64
CA HIS A 250 7.90 -17.59 -17.98
C HIS A 250 6.66 -18.34 -18.44
N GLN A 251 6.37 -18.26 -19.72
CA GLN A 251 5.39 -19.19 -20.33
C GLN A 251 5.97 -20.60 -20.38
N CYS A 252 5.16 -21.58 -19.98
CA CYS A 252 5.50 -22.98 -20.17
C CYS A 252 5.32 -23.40 -21.64
N ARG A 253 6.08 -24.42 -22.07
CA ARG A 253 5.82 -25.03 -23.37
C ARG A 253 4.46 -25.74 -23.35
N GLN A 254 3.78 -25.81 -24.49
CA GLN A 254 2.48 -26.46 -24.67
C GLN A 254 2.37 -27.93 -24.20
N THR A 255 3.52 -28.54 -23.87
CA THR A 255 3.61 -29.93 -23.37
C THR A 255 3.38 -30.04 -21.85
N HIS A 256 3.25 -28.94 -21.13
CA HIS A 256 3.02 -28.92 -19.69
C HIS A 256 1.55 -28.56 -19.37
N ALA A 257 0.97 -29.19 -18.34
CA ALA A 257 -0.34 -28.84 -17.82
C ALA A 257 -0.41 -27.40 -17.28
N ALA A 258 0.75 -26.81 -16.91
CA ALA A 258 0.86 -25.43 -16.44
C ALA A 258 1.07 -24.46 -17.61
N ARG A 259 0.46 -23.28 -17.55
CA ARG A 259 0.70 -22.18 -18.51
C ARG A 259 1.96 -21.39 -18.15
N TYR A 260 2.24 -21.24 -16.87
CA TYR A 260 3.33 -20.40 -16.37
C TYR A 260 4.25 -21.16 -15.42
N CYS A 261 5.52 -20.78 -15.46
CA CYS A 261 6.55 -21.14 -14.49
C CYS A 261 7.07 -19.86 -13.83
N VAL A 262 6.86 -19.73 -12.54
CA VAL A 262 7.38 -18.63 -11.73
C VAL A 262 8.65 -19.11 -11.04
N GLN A 263 9.77 -18.44 -11.28
CA GLN A 263 10.98 -18.67 -10.51
C GLN A 263 10.92 -17.83 -9.23
N ALA A 264 11.03 -18.48 -8.09
CA ALA A 264 11.05 -17.80 -6.81
C ALA A 264 12.31 -18.14 -6.00
N LEU A 265 12.91 -17.11 -5.41
CA LEU A 265 14.01 -17.27 -4.48
C LEU A 265 13.44 -17.57 -3.09
N ASN A 266 13.66 -18.78 -2.61
CA ASN A 266 13.38 -19.16 -1.24
C ASN A 266 14.43 -18.53 -0.32
N LEU A 267 14.04 -17.53 0.46
CA LEU A 267 14.94 -16.77 1.34
C LEU A 267 15.31 -17.53 2.63
N TYR A 268 14.67 -18.67 2.94
CA TYR A 268 15.12 -19.57 3.98
C TYR A 268 16.35 -20.34 3.56
N THR A 269 16.32 -20.89 2.34
CA THR A 269 17.37 -21.79 1.80
C THR A 269 18.39 -21.09 0.93
N GLY A 270 18.02 -19.92 0.36
CA GLY A 270 18.83 -19.21 -0.65
C GLY A 270 18.77 -19.85 -2.06
N ARG A 271 17.86 -20.80 -2.31
CA ARG A 271 17.73 -21.50 -3.59
C ARG A 271 16.60 -20.93 -4.43
N LEU A 272 16.78 -20.99 -5.75
CA LEU A 272 15.70 -20.76 -6.70
C LEU A 272 14.84 -22.02 -6.80
N GLU A 273 13.53 -21.84 -6.75
CA GLU A 273 12.52 -22.89 -6.82
C GLU A 273 11.50 -22.54 -7.89
N PRO A 274 11.17 -23.45 -8.83
CA PRO A 274 10.14 -23.25 -9.82
C PRO A 274 8.75 -23.56 -9.24
N PHE A 275 7.80 -22.67 -9.49
CA PHE A 275 6.38 -22.86 -9.21
C PHE A 275 5.62 -22.88 -10.54
N TYR A 276 4.93 -23.98 -10.82
CA TYR A 276 4.14 -24.15 -12.03
C TYR A 276 2.68 -23.84 -11.76
N ALA A 277 2.03 -23.02 -12.58
CA ALA A 277 0.66 -22.61 -12.39
C ALA A 277 -0.12 -22.51 -13.69
N GLU A 278 -1.43 -22.74 -13.61
CA GLU A 278 -2.35 -22.48 -14.70
C GLU A 278 -2.61 -20.97 -14.82
N HIS A 279 -2.82 -20.31 -13.68
CA HIS A 279 -3.05 -18.88 -13.57
C HIS A 279 -2.06 -18.22 -12.60
N VAL A 280 -1.55 -17.06 -12.99
CA VAL A 280 -0.65 -16.24 -12.16
C VAL A 280 -1.26 -14.86 -11.93
N MET A 281 -1.39 -14.46 -10.68
CA MET A 281 -1.93 -13.16 -10.29
C MET A 281 -0.86 -12.32 -9.61
N LEU A 282 -0.47 -11.21 -10.26
CA LEU A 282 0.59 -10.32 -9.78
C LEU A 282 0.01 -9.27 -8.82
N ALA A 283 0.48 -9.29 -7.58
CA ALA A 283 0.10 -8.39 -6.50
C ALA A 283 1.30 -7.96 -5.63
N ALA A 284 2.49 -7.88 -6.27
CA ALA A 284 3.76 -7.62 -5.59
C ALA A 284 3.97 -6.14 -5.21
N GLY A 285 2.97 -5.29 -5.44
CA GLY A 285 3.01 -3.83 -5.33
C GLY A 285 3.63 -3.19 -6.57
N ALA A 286 3.15 -2.02 -7.01
CA ALA A 286 3.43 -1.43 -8.31
C ALA A 286 4.90 -1.56 -8.74
N MET A 287 5.85 -1.18 -7.89
CA MET A 287 7.28 -1.23 -8.22
C MET A 287 7.79 -2.64 -8.52
N ASN A 288 7.37 -3.64 -7.74
CA ASN A 288 7.86 -5.01 -7.90
C ASN A 288 7.08 -5.78 -8.97
N THR A 289 5.79 -5.48 -9.15
CA THR A 289 5.01 -5.98 -10.29
C THR A 289 5.59 -5.48 -11.60
N LEU A 290 5.89 -4.18 -11.72
CA LEU A 290 6.56 -3.62 -12.89
C LEU A 290 7.95 -4.22 -13.11
N ARG A 291 8.73 -4.38 -12.03
CA ARG A 291 10.04 -5.03 -12.13
C ARG A 291 9.90 -6.45 -12.64
N LEU A 292 8.97 -7.23 -12.11
CA LEU A 292 8.73 -8.61 -12.49
C LEU A 292 8.33 -8.72 -13.98
N LEU A 293 7.36 -7.92 -14.43
CA LEU A 293 6.93 -7.89 -15.83
C LEU A 293 8.06 -7.44 -16.76
N LEU A 294 8.79 -6.37 -16.43
CA LEU A 294 9.90 -5.86 -17.25
C LEU A 294 11.09 -6.82 -17.32
N VAL A 295 11.40 -7.53 -16.22
CA VAL A 295 12.44 -8.57 -16.22
C VAL A 295 11.99 -9.74 -17.10
N SER A 296 10.79 -10.26 -16.87
CA SER A 296 10.24 -11.42 -17.58
C SER A 296 10.10 -11.18 -19.08
N ARG A 297 9.71 -9.95 -19.50
CA ARG A 297 9.64 -9.57 -20.92
C ARG A 297 11.01 -9.58 -21.61
N ASN A 298 12.08 -9.29 -20.88
CA ASN A 298 13.44 -9.21 -21.44
C ASN A 298 14.22 -10.53 -21.35
N GLU A 299 13.66 -11.58 -20.78
CA GLU A 299 14.29 -12.87 -20.68
C GLU A 299 14.02 -13.74 -21.92
N THR A 300 14.94 -14.63 -22.24
CA THR A 300 14.76 -15.62 -23.31
C THR A 300 13.58 -16.54 -22.96
N ARG A 301 12.57 -16.62 -23.82
CA ARG A 301 11.28 -17.30 -23.57
C ARG A 301 10.47 -16.70 -22.43
N GLY A 302 10.65 -15.41 -22.21
CA GLY A 302 9.85 -14.64 -21.25
C GLY A 302 8.48 -14.29 -21.80
N LEU A 303 7.88 -13.28 -21.19
CA LEU A 303 6.59 -12.72 -21.62
C LEU A 303 6.80 -11.86 -22.87
N GLU A 304 5.84 -11.91 -23.79
CA GLU A 304 5.85 -11.10 -25.02
C GLU A 304 4.78 -10.01 -24.97
N GLY A 305 4.85 -9.05 -25.89
CA GLY A 305 3.87 -7.97 -25.99
C GLY A 305 4.03 -6.88 -24.94
N MET A 306 2.91 -6.35 -24.46
CA MET A 306 2.80 -5.27 -23.49
C MET A 306 3.50 -3.96 -23.94
N PRO A 307 3.11 -3.36 -25.09
CA PRO A 307 3.78 -2.16 -25.61
C PRO A 307 3.69 -0.98 -24.65
N SER A 308 2.60 -0.87 -23.86
CA SER A 308 2.35 0.19 -22.90
C SER A 308 2.97 -0.05 -21.51
N LEU A 309 3.66 -1.17 -21.29
CA LEU A 309 4.27 -1.49 -20.00
C LEU A 309 5.30 -0.44 -19.56
N GLY A 310 5.09 0.09 -18.37
CA GLY A 310 5.90 1.12 -17.75
C GLY A 310 5.45 2.55 -18.06
N HIS A 311 4.41 2.74 -18.86
CA HIS A 311 3.82 4.07 -19.10
C HIS A 311 2.76 4.40 -18.04
N ARG A 312 2.41 5.68 -17.93
CA ARG A 312 1.39 6.17 -16.99
C ARG A 312 1.70 5.84 -15.52
N PHE A 313 2.96 6.00 -15.12
CA PHE A 313 3.36 5.87 -13.73
C PHE A 313 3.05 7.16 -12.97
N GLY A 314 2.43 7.04 -11.79
CA GLY A 314 2.07 8.14 -10.91
C GLY A 314 2.59 7.95 -9.48
N SER A 315 2.53 9.01 -8.72
CA SER A 315 2.95 9.09 -7.31
C SER A 315 1.81 9.43 -6.35
N ASN A 316 0.58 9.53 -6.86
CA ASN A 316 -0.59 10.00 -6.11
C ASN A 316 -0.40 11.41 -5.53
N GLY A 317 0.41 12.26 -6.18
CA GLY A 317 0.68 13.61 -5.71
C GLY A 317 1.33 13.72 -4.34
N ASP A 318 1.92 12.64 -3.85
CA ASP A 318 2.46 12.57 -2.48
C ASP A 318 3.43 13.71 -2.18
N SER A 319 3.09 14.51 -1.18
CA SER A 319 3.95 15.55 -0.61
C SER A 319 3.92 15.48 0.90
N VAL A 320 5.08 15.66 1.53
CA VAL A 320 5.22 15.54 2.99
C VAL A 320 5.88 16.79 3.55
N ALA A 321 5.26 17.33 4.60
CA ALA A 321 5.83 18.41 5.37
C ALA A 321 5.83 18.10 6.88
N TRP A 322 6.71 18.75 7.60
CA TRP A 322 6.80 18.70 9.05
C TRP A 322 6.34 20.02 9.65
N TRP A 323 5.29 19.97 10.43
CA TRP A 323 4.73 21.11 11.13
C TRP A 323 5.20 21.11 12.59
N SER A 324 5.89 22.17 12.98
CA SER A 324 6.43 22.33 14.34
C SER A 324 5.43 23.05 15.22
N LEU A 325 4.68 22.35 16.04
CA LEU A 325 3.64 22.94 16.90
C LEU A 325 4.21 23.58 18.18
N ASN A 326 5.40 23.15 18.63
CA ASN A 326 6.14 23.72 19.80
C ASN A 326 5.35 23.78 21.11
N GLU A 327 4.34 22.94 21.28
CA GLU A 327 3.62 22.82 22.54
C GLU A 327 4.50 22.08 23.55
N ALA A 328 4.70 22.66 24.75
CA ALA A 328 5.72 22.20 25.69
C ALA A 328 5.49 20.76 26.16
N ASP A 329 4.22 20.39 26.34
CA ASP A 329 3.81 19.10 26.93
C ASP A 329 3.23 18.11 25.92
N ALA A 330 3.19 18.47 24.61
CA ALA A 330 2.62 17.61 23.59
C ALA A 330 3.62 16.53 23.13
N ASP A 331 3.12 15.31 23.03
CA ASP A 331 3.83 14.17 22.45
C ASP A 331 3.09 13.65 21.22
N PHE A 332 3.40 14.21 20.05
CA PHE A 332 2.82 13.81 18.76
C PHE A 332 3.49 12.59 18.14
N SER A 333 4.37 11.88 18.87
CA SER A 333 4.90 10.59 18.45
C SER A 333 3.98 9.42 18.78
N ARG A 334 2.89 9.68 19.48
CA ARG A 334 1.89 8.71 19.91
C ARG A 334 0.54 9.08 19.36
N GLY A 335 -0.33 8.09 19.22
CA GLY A 335 -1.71 8.26 18.76
C GLY A 335 -1.98 7.58 17.45
N LEU A 336 -3.10 7.94 16.85
CA LEU A 336 -3.51 7.41 15.56
C LEU A 336 -2.50 7.76 14.48
N PRO A 337 -2.27 6.88 13.50
CA PRO A 337 -1.38 7.16 12.37
C PRO A 337 -1.85 8.37 11.56
N CYS A 338 -3.17 8.62 11.54
CA CYS A 338 -3.78 9.82 10.98
C CYS A 338 -4.87 10.34 11.92
N HIS A 339 -4.87 11.64 12.18
CA HIS A 339 -5.87 12.31 13.04
C HIS A 339 -7.08 12.82 12.25
N GLY A 340 -7.08 12.63 10.96
CA GLY A 340 -8.07 13.15 10.05
C GLY A 340 -7.54 14.32 9.20
N PRO A 341 -8.31 14.73 8.20
CA PRO A 341 -7.91 15.80 7.32
C PRO A 341 -7.83 17.13 8.09
N VAL A 342 -6.75 17.85 7.89
CA VAL A 342 -6.77 19.30 8.02
C VAL A 342 -7.15 19.81 6.64
N ALA A 343 -8.44 19.99 6.43
CA ALA A 343 -8.91 20.61 5.21
C ALA A 343 -8.56 22.10 5.24
N LEU A 344 -7.43 22.41 4.66
CA LEU A 344 -7.26 23.73 4.08
C LEU A 344 -8.05 23.68 2.78
N ARG A 345 -9.18 24.33 2.74
CA ARG A 345 -10.01 24.38 1.56
C ARG A 345 -9.25 25.13 0.47
N ASP A 346 -8.94 24.43 -0.61
CA ASP A 346 -8.54 25.05 -1.87
C ASP A 346 -9.80 25.24 -2.71
N ASP A 347 -10.50 26.33 -2.49
CA ASP A 347 -11.74 26.69 -3.19
C ASP A 347 -11.50 26.92 -4.71
N SER A 348 -10.25 26.85 -5.18
CA SER A 348 -9.88 27.21 -6.56
C SER A 348 -9.96 26.04 -7.55
N HIS A 349 -10.17 24.79 -7.08
CA HIS A 349 -10.14 23.59 -7.92
C HIS A 349 -11.08 22.50 -7.41
N GLU A 350 -12.38 22.69 -7.58
CA GLU A 350 -13.40 21.70 -7.16
C GLU A 350 -13.23 20.35 -7.86
N ASP A 351 -12.74 20.34 -9.12
CA ASP A 351 -12.57 19.13 -9.92
C ASP A 351 -11.25 18.38 -9.68
N ASP A 352 -10.36 18.89 -8.84
CA ASP A 352 -9.03 18.30 -8.62
C ASP A 352 -8.72 18.19 -7.13
N PRO A 353 -9.19 17.14 -6.45
CA PRO A 353 -9.14 17.03 -5.02
C PRO A 353 -7.70 16.93 -4.50
N LEU A 354 -7.41 17.69 -3.44
CA LEU A 354 -6.18 17.63 -2.69
C LEU A 354 -6.48 17.37 -1.21
N LEU A 355 -6.10 16.20 -0.74
CA LEU A 355 -6.24 15.81 0.66
C LEU A 355 -4.95 16.13 1.43
N ILE A 356 -5.06 16.87 2.53
CA ILE A 356 -3.96 17.02 3.49
C ILE A 356 -4.35 16.37 4.80
N GLU A 357 -3.57 15.39 5.23
CA GLU A 357 -3.77 14.68 6.48
C GLU A 357 -2.70 15.01 7.51
N VAL A 358 -3.09 15.02 8.76
CA VAL A 358 -2.18 15.14 9.89
C VAL A 358 -1.83 13.77 10.42
N GLY A 359 -0.57 13.38 10.25
CA GLY A 359 -0.07 12.09 10.68
C GLY A 359 0.88 12.18 11.88
N THR A 360 0.90 11.11 12.67
CA THR A 360 1.90 10.90 13.70
C THR A 360 2.92 9.86 13.27
N VAL A 361 4.17 10.08 13.61
CA VAL A 361 5.22 9.10 13.39
C VAL A 361 5.67 8.53 14.73
N GLY A 362 5.47 7.24 14.94
CA GLY A 362 5.94 6.52 16.11
C GLY A 362 7.47 6.47 16.16
N ILE A 363 8.08 7.43 16.80
CA ILE A 363 9.56 7.56 16.88
C ILE A 363 10.16 6.83 18.11
N ASP A 364 9.33 6.31 19.00
CA ASP A 364 9.81 5.69 20.24
C ASP A 364 10.65 4.44 20.01
N GLY A 365 10.36 3.71 18.95
CA GLY A 365 11.16 2.56 18.51
C GLY A 365 12.46 2.92 17.77
N VAL A 366 12.64 4.17 17.35
CA VAL A 366 13.80 4.61 16.54
C VAL A 366 14.97 4.99 17.45
N PRO A 367 16.15 4.41 17.28
CA PRO A 367 17.32 4.77 18.06
C PRO A 367 17.84 6.15 17.63
N MET A 368 17.66 7.14 18.50
CA MET A 368 18.12 8.51 18.27
C MET A 368 18.47 9.20 19.58
N PRO A 369 19.31 10.27 19.55
CA PRO A 369 19.63 11.09 20.70
C PRO A 369 18.35 11.67 21.36
N ARG A 370 18.34 11.74 22.69
CA ARG A 370 17.19 12.25 23.47
C ARG A 370 16.74 13.64 23.03
N ALA A 371 17.69 14.54 22.73
CA ALA A 371 17.38 15.90 22.28
C ALA A 371 16.63 15.92 20.95
N LEU A 372 17.06 15.10 19.98
CA LEU A 372 16.39 14.97 18.69
C LEU A 372 14.99 14.37 18.86
N ARG A 373 14.84 13.33 19.68
CA ARG A 373 13.54 12.71 19.98
C ARG A 373 12.57 13.74 20.60
N ARG A 374 13.01 14.52 21.58
CA ARG A 374 12.23 15.59 22.19
C ARG A 374 11.76 16.62 21.16
N ARG A 375 12.62 16.97 20.22
CA ARG A 375 12.29 17.90 19.13
C ARG A 375 11.26 17.32 18.16
N LEU A 376 11.39 16.02 17.80
CA LEU A 376 10.47 15.35 16.86
C LEU A 376 9.10 15.08 17.50
N ARG A 377 9.02 14.82 18.79
CA ARG A 377 7.75 14.67 19.53
C ARG A 377 6.85 15.90 19.46
N ARG A 378 7.43 17.08 19.21
CA ARG A 378 6.69 18.36 19.07
C ARG A 378 6.33 18.67 17.61
N ARG A 379 6.34 17.68 16.73
CA ARG A 379 6.04 17.84 15.31
C ARG A 379 5.03 16.83 14.88
N VAL A 380 4.12 17.29 14.03
CA VAL A 380 3.24 16.42 13.26
C VAL A 380 3.70 16.39 11.80
N MET A 381 3.33 15.35 11.11
CA MET A 381 3.55 15.21 9.68
C MET A 381 2.28 15.67 8.97
N LEU A 382 2.42 16.53 7.98
CA LEU A 382 1.39 16.83 7.00
C LEU A 382 1.67 15.95 5.78
N ILE A 383 0.68 15.18 5.37
CA ILE A 383 0.73 14.31 4.20
C ILE A 383 -0.31 14.82 3.22
N ALA A 384 0.14 15.33 2.08
CA ALA A 384 -0.73 15.72 1.00
C ALA A 384 -0.78 14.60 -0.03
N MET A 385 -1.98 14.32 -0.54
CA MET A 385 -2.28 13.37 -1.61
C MET A 385 -3.26 14.04 -2.58
N GLY A 386 -3.04 13.88 -3.87
CA GLY A 386 -3.91 14.46 -4.89
C GLY A 386 -3.66 13.82 -6.25
N ALA A 387 -4.49 14.17 -7.24
CA ALA A 387 -4.37 13.63 -8.57
C ALA A 387 -3.15 14.23 -9.30
N ASP A 388 -2.06 13.48 -9.40
CA ASP A 388 -0.97 13.82 -10.31
C ASP A 388 -1.29 13.35 -11.74
N ARG A 389 -0.59 13.88 -12.73
CA ARG A 389 -0.82 13.53 -14.13
C ARG A 389 -0.60 12.06 -14.46
N ALA A 390 0.10 11.35 -13.61
CA ALA A 390 0.48 9.95 -13.83
C ALA A 390 1.07 9.70 -15.24
N ASP A 391 1.92 10.62 -15.73
CA ASP A 391 2.55 10.54 -17.04
C ASP A 391 4.00 10.02 -17.00
N GLY A 392 4.42 9.60 -15.82
CA GLY A 392 5.75 9.02 -15.59
C GLY A 392 5.99 7.73 -16.39
N ARG A 393 7.27 7.39 -16.54
CA ARG A 393 7.70 6.18 -17.28
C ARG A 393 8.69 5.37 -16.48
N VAL A 394 8.39 4.08 -16.34
CA VAL A 394 9.27 3.09 -15.72
C VAL A 394 9.89 2.21 -16.79
N ARG A 395 11.20 2.04 -16.77
CA ARG A 395 11.94 1.18 -17.69
C ARG A 395 12.97 0.35 -16.95
N LEU A 396 13.34 -0.78 -17.54
CA LEU A 396 14.45 -1.59 -17.08
C LEU A 396 15.70 -1.24 -17.90
N GLU A 397 16.62 -0.48 -17.32
CA GLU A 397 17.89 -0.10 -17.96
C GLU A 397 19.05 -0.83 -17.30
N ARG A 398 19.75 -1.65 -18.07
CA ARG A 398 20.90 -2.46 -17.59
C ARG A 398 20.54 -3.27 -16.32
N GLY A 399 19.31 -3.82 -16.27
CA GLY A 399 18.79 -4.61 -15.15
C GLY A 399 18.39 -3.81 -13.91
N ARG A 400 18.23 -2.49 -14.00
CA ARG A 400 17.75 -1.60 -12.93
C ARG A 400 16.50 -0.87 -13.37
N LEU A 401 15.54 -0.71 -12.45
CA LEU A 401 14.40 0.17 -12.70
C LEU A 401 14.86 1.63 -12.77
N ARG A 402 14.37 2.31 -13.79
CA ARG A 402 14.52 3.75 -13.98
C ARG A 402 13.14 4.37 -14.12
N ILE A 403 12.91 5.44 -13.35
CA ILE A 403 11.67 6.21 -13.40
C ILE A 403 12.03 7.59 -13.94
N ARG A 404 11.36 7.99 -15.01
CA ARG A 404 11.27 9.38 -15.44
C ARG A 404 9.96 9.91 -14.93
N TYR A 405 10.01 10.96 -14.14
CA TYR A 405 8.85 11.56 -13.50
C TYR A 405 9.05 13.06 -13.38
N ASP A 406 8.20 13.83 -14.05
CA ASP A 406 8.24 15.29 -13.99
C ASP A 406 7.22 15.79 -12.96
N ARG A 407 7.72 16.15 -11.77
CA ARG A 407 6.91 16.71 -10.70
C ARG A 407 6.26 18.03 -11.11
N ASP A 408 7.01 18.87 -11.83
CA ASP A 408 6.58 20.23 -12.13
C ASP A 408 5.49 20.25 -13.25
N ALA A 409 5.33 19.13 -13.97
CA ALA A 409 4.22 18.94 -14.89
C ALA A 409 2.87 18.73 -14.20
N SER A 410 2.85 18.41 -12.89
CA SER A 410 1.62 18.13 -12.13
C SER A 410 1.31 19.29 -11.15
N PRO A 411 0.26 20.10 -11.41
CA PRO A 411 -0.10 21.26 -10.59
C PRO A 411 -0.34 20.96 -9.12
N VAL A 412 -0.76 19.74 -8.80
CA VAL A 412 -1.06 19.29 -7.43
C VAL A 412 0.10 19.51 -6.45
N PHE A 413 1.35 19.43 -6.92
CA PHE A 413 2.51 19.64 -6.04
C PHE A 413 2.70 21.11 -5.66
N GLU A 414 2.44 22.04 -6.59
CA GLU A 414 2.48 23.46 -6.29
C GLU A 414 1.38 23.86 -5.33
N ARG A 415 0.17 23.34 -5.53
CA ARG A 415 -0.97 23.51 -4.63
C ARG A 415 -0.67 22.98 -3.22
N ALA A 416 -0.12 21.76 -3.10
CA ALA A 416 0.28 21.20 -1.81
C ALA A 416 1.31 22.10 -1.09
N GLU A 417 2.30 22.64 -1.81
CA GLU A 417 3.26 23.55 -1.23
C GLU A 417 2.66 24.91 -0.84
N ALA A 418 1.71 25.42 -1.62
CA ALA A 418 0.95 26.62 -1.27
C ALA A 418 0.17 26.44 0.04
N LEU A 419 -0.52 25.30 0.19
CA LEU A 419 -1.24 24.97 1.41
C LEU A 419 -0.30 24.77 2.61
N PHE A 420 0.88 24.17 2.43
CA PHE A 420 1.89 24.09 3.49
C PHE A 420 2.40 25.48 3.92
N ARG A 421 2.62 26.39 2.97
CA ARG A 421 2.97 27.79 3.29
C ARG A 421 1.83 28.47 4.04
N ARG A 422 0.60 28.33 3.57
CA ARG A 422 -0.60 28.87 4.22
C ARG A 422 -0.75 28.35 5.64
N SER A 423 -0.54 27.04 5.87
CA SER A 423 -0.53 26.45 7.21
C SER A 423 0.50 27.11 8.13
N ALA A 424 1.68 27.45 7.60
CA ALA A 424 2.70 28.13 8.39
C ALA A 424 2.30 29.57 8.75
N GLU A 425 1.74 30.31 7.82
CA GLU A 425 1.30 31.70 7.98
C GLU A 425 0.18 31.80 9.04
N VAL A 426 -0.89 31.04 8.84
CA VAL A 426 -2.07 31.05 9.72
C VAL A 426 -1.73 30.61 11.13
N SER A 427 -0.90 29.58 11.26
CA SER A 427 -0.49 29.08 12.60
C SER A 427 0.62 29.89 13.27
N GLY A 428 1.30 30.76 12.55
CA GLY A 428 2.55 31.38 13.02
C GLY A 428 3.66 30.38 13.36
N ARG A 429 3.58 29.15 12.83
CA ARG A 429 4.46 28.03 13.14
C ARG A 429 5.22 27.57 11.88
N LYS A 430 6.39 26.97 12.09
CA LYS A 430 7.24 26.53 10.97
C LYS A 430 6.70 25.23 10.37
N VAL A 431 6.42 25.27 9.05
CA VAL A 431 6.20 24.11 8.21
C VAL A 431 7.42 23.94 7.29
N ARG A 432 7.91 22.72 7.15
CA ARG A 432 9.05 22.40 6.29
C ARG A 432 8.69 21.24 5.38
N SER A 433 8.54 21.50 4.11
CA SER A 433 8.34 20.49 3.07
C SER A 433 9.64 19.97 2.48
N ARG A 434 9.56 18.84 1.80
CA ARG A 434 10.68 18.23 1.06
C ARG A 434 10.45 18.46 -0.43
N ARG A 435 11.39 19.08 -1.11
CA ARG A 435 11.29 19.36 -2.56
C ARG A 435 11.51 18.13 -3.46
N ARG A 436 12.31 17.15 -3.05
CA ARG A 436 12.54 15.96 -3.86
C ARG A 436 11.31 15.09 -3.88
N PRO A 437 10.82 14.66 -5.06
CA PRO A 437 9.69 13.76 -5.18
C PRO A 437 9.94 12.47 -4.40
N PHE A 438 8.95 12.11 -3.58
CA PHE A 438 8.98 10.90 -2.76
C PHE A 438 7.55 10.40 -2.63
N THR A 439 7.35 9.12 -2.86
CA THR A 439 6.02 8.51 -2.68
C THR A 439 6.09 7.21 -1.90
N VAL A 440 5.01 6.92 -1.18
CA VAL A 440 4.67 5.61 -0.62
C VAL A 440 3.50 4.98 -1.37
N HIS A 441 2.94 5.70 -2.36
CA HIS A 441 1.78 5.31 -3.17
C HIS A 441 2.13 5.23 -4.67
N PRO A 442 3.18 4.47 -5.08
CA PRO A 442 3.46 4.29 -6.51
C PRO A 442 2.30 3.57 -7.17
N LEU A 443 1.85 4.06 -8.33
CA LEU A 443 0.73 3.50 -9.07
C LEU A 443 1.00 3.53 -10.59
N GLY A 444 0.18 2.80 -11.34
CA GLY A 444 0.27 2.76 -12.79
C GLY A 444 1.46 1.96 -13.31
N GLY A 445 1.73 2.09 -14.58
CA GLY A 445 2.78 1.37 -15.30
C GLY A 445 2.37 0.02 -15.90
N ALA A 446 1.29 -0.60 -15.38
CA ALA A 446 0.61 -1.74 -16.00
C ALA A 446 -0.89 -1.51 -16.00
N VAL A 447 -1.29 -0.31 -16.43
CA VAL A 447 -2.62 0.26 -16.24
C VAL A 447 -3.72 -0.48 -17.02
N LEU A 448 -4.93 -0.40 -16.48
CA LEU A 448 -6.17 -0.71 -17.18
C LEU A 448 -6.31 0.16 -18.44
N GLY A 449 -6.70 -0.45 -19.54
CA GLY A 449 -6.98 0.25 -20.79
C GLY A 449 -7.86 -0.58 -21.73
N PRO A 450 -8.49 0.04 -22.73
CA PRO A 450 -9.42 -0.62 -23.64
C PRO A 450 -8.74 -1.57 -24.63
N ASP A 451 -7.42 -1.42 -24.82
CA ASP A 451 -6.60 -2.27 -25.69
C ASP A 451 -5.12 -2.26 -25.24
N GLU A 452 -4.29 -3.09 -25.87
CA GLU A 452 -2.87 -3.25 -25.53
C GLU A 452 -2.00 -1.99 -25.78
N THR A 453 -2.49 -1.04 -26.58
CA THR A 453 -1.77 0.21 -26.86
C THR A 453 -2.06 1.29 -25.83
N ALA A 454 -3.25 1.27 -25.24
CA ALA A 454 -3.69 2.20 -24.21
C ALA A 454 -3.45 1.70 -22.79
N GLY A 455 -3.40 0.37 -22.59
CA GLY A 455 -3.17 -0.26 -21.30
C GLY A 455 -2.32 -1.53 -21.38
N VAL A 456 -2.14 -2.17 -20.24
CA VAL A 456 -1.45 -3.46 -20.12
C VAL A 456 -2.43 -4.55 -19.73
N VAL A 457 -3.48 -4.20 -19.00
CA VAL A 457 -4.54 -5.13 -18.59
C VAL A 457 -5.89 -4.70 -19.13
N ASP A 458 -6.73 -5.69 -19.39
CA ASP A 458 -8.13 -5.52 -19.79
C ASP A 458 -9.07 -5.29 -18.59
N GLY A 459 -10.38 -5.21 -18.83
CA GLY A 459 -11.41 -5.03 -17.80
C GLY A 459 -11.52 -6.19 -16.79
N ARG A 460 -10.90 -7.32 -17.06
CA ARG A 460 -10.81 -8.48 -16.16
C ARG A 460 -9.50 -8.52 -15.38
N GLY A 461 -8.62 -7.53 -15.61
CA GLY A 461 -7.27 -7.48 -15.04
C GLY A 461 -6.28 -8.43 -15.68
N GLU A 462 -6.65 -9.10 -16.79
CA GLU A 462 -5.78 -10.01 -17.53
C GLU A 462 -4.83 -9.21 -18.42
N VAL A 463 -3.57 -9.62 -18.46
CA VAL A 463 -2.53 -8.96 -19.27
C VAL A 463 -2.76 -9.28 -20.75
N TYR A 464 -2.88 -8.25 -21.59
CA TYR A 464 -3.07 -8.41 -23.03
C TYR A 464 -2.00 -9.32 -23.65
N GLY A 465 -2.45 -10.33 -24.40
CA GLY A 465 -1.57 -11.33 -25.03
C GLY A 465 -0.97 -12.37 -24.09
N GLN A 466 -1.36 -12.38 -22.81
CA GLN A 466 -0.85 -13.29 -21.78
C GLN A 466 -2.01 -14.00 -21.03
N PRO A 467 -2.74 -14.93 -21.68
CA PRO A 467 -3.90 -15.58 -21.05
C PRO A 467 -3.54 -16.27 -19.74
N GLY A 468 -4.29 -15.99 -18.67
CA GLY A 468 -4.04 -16.54 -17.33
C GLY A 468 -3.05 -15.74 -16.50
N LEU A 469 -2.56 -14.59 -16.97
CA LEU A 469 -1.71 -13.67 -16.21
C LEU A 469 -2.48 -12.40 -15.88
N TYR A 470 -2.59 -12.06 -14.59
CA TYR A 470 -3.39 -10.93 -14.10
C TYR A 470 -2.56 -9.95 -13.27
N VAL A 471 -2.97 -8.68 -13.20
CA VAL A 471 -2.39 -7.66 -12.32
C VAL A 471 -3.46 -7.13 -11.35
N LEU A 472 -3.21 -7.30 -10.05
CA LEU A 472 -4.17 -7.04 -8.97
C LEU A 472 -3.80 -5.85 -8.07
N ASP A 473 -2.69 -5.19 -8.31
CA ASP A 473 -2.18 -4.14 -7.42
C ASP A 473 -2.22 -2.75 -8.06
N ALA A 474 -1.63 -1.78 -7.38
CA ALA A 474 -1.63 -0.40 -7.82
C ALA A 474 -1.00 -0.18 -9.20
N ALA A 475 -0.26 -1.17 -9.77
CA ALA A 475 0.25 -1.05 -11.13
C ALA A 475 -0.87 -0.99 -12.18
N ALA A 476 -2.05 -1.58 -11.88
CA ALA A 476 -3.21 -1.58 -12.78
C ALA A 476 -4.11 -0.35 -12.62
N LEU A 477 -3.96 0.45 -11.56
CA LEU A 477 -4.81 1.63 -11.36
C LEU A 477 -4.68 2.61 -12.53
N PRO A 478 -5.81 3.08 -13.08
CA PRO A 478 -5.82 3.89 -14.30
C PRO A 478 -5.34 5.33 -14.08
N ALA A 479 -5.45 5.83 -12.85
CA ALA A 479 -5.08 7.20 -12.48
C ALA A 479 -4.72 7.28 -11.00
N ALA A 480 -4.35 8.46 -10.51
CA ALA A 480 -4.17 8.73 -9.10
C ALA A 480 -5.54 8.96 -8.43
N PRO A 481 -5.89 8.24 -7.35
CA PRO A 481 -7.20 8.37 -6.71
C PRO A 481 -7.39 9.67 -5.90
N GLY A 482 -6.35 10.48 -5.73
CA GLY A 482 -6.43 11.73 -4.95
C GLY A 482 -6.53 11.55 -3.43
N GLY A 483 -6.42 10.31 -2.96
CA GLY A 483 -6.46 9.88 -1.56
C GLY A 483 -5.73 8.56 -1.37
N PRO A 484 -5.81 7.92 -0.18
CA PRO A 484 -5.14 6.64 0.05
C PRO A 484 -5.59 5.56 -0.95
N PRO A 485 -4.67 4.94 -1.71
CA PRO A 485 -5.06 4.00 -2.78
C PRO A 485 -5.44 2.60 -2.29
N SER A 486 -5.34 2.33 -0.98
CA SER A 486 -5.47 0.99 -0.41
C SER A 486 -6.82 0.32 -0.73
N MET A 487 -7.92 1.06 -0.59
CA MET A 487 -9.26 0.52 -0.88
C MET A 487 -9.51 0.39 -2.38
N SER A 488 -8.95 1.28 -3.22
CA SER A 488 -9.02 1.13 -4.68
C SER A 488 -8.30 -0.12 -5.17
N ILE A 489 -7.14 -0.44 -4.59
CA ILE A 489 -6.40 -1.68 -4.87
C ILE A 489 -7.21 -2.91 -4.41
N ALA A 490 -7.80 -2.84 -3.22
CA ALA A 490 -8.61 -3.93 -2.66
C ALA A 490 -9.89 -4.18 -3.47
N ALA A 491 -10.59 -3.11 -3.87
CA ALA A 491 -11.77 -3.19 -4.71
C ALA A 491 -11.44 -3.74 -6.10
N TRP A 492 -10.36 -3.28 -6.73
CA TRP A 492 -9.86 -3.81 -8.00
C TRP A 492 -9.59 -5.32 -7.92
N ALA A 493 -8.87 -5.77 -6.90
CA ALA A 493 -8.59 -7.19 -6.72
C ALA A 493 -9.85 -8.01 -6.46
N SER A 494 -10.82 -7.46 -5.74
CA SER A 494 -12.14 -8.08 -5.54
C SER A 494 -12.92 -8.20 -6.85
N TRP A 495 -12.88 -7.16 -7.70
CA TRP A 495 -13.44 -7.16 -9.04
C TRP A 495 -12.80 -8.24 -9.93
N VAL A 496 -11.47 -8.23 -10.05
CA VAL A 496 -10.73 -9.20 -10.88
C VAL A 496 -11.02 -10.63 -10.43
N ALA A 497 -11.05 -10.89 -9.12
CA ALA A 497 -11.37 -12.21 -8.60
C ALA A 497 -12.82 -12.63 -8.98
N ALA A 498 -13.78 -11.71 -8.95
CA ALA A 498 -15.17 -11.99 -9.39
C ALA A 498 -15.23 -12.31 -10.88
N ARG A 499 -14.57 -11.49 -11.74
CA ARG A 499 -14.50 -11.76 -13.19
C ARG A 499 -13.80 -13.06 -13.52
N PHE A 500 -12.76 -13.43 -12.76
CA PHE A 500 -12.08 -14.72 -12.89
C PHE A 500 -13.01 -15.89 -12.59
N LEU A 501 -13.80 -15.82 -11.53
CA LEU A 501 -14.74 -16.87 -11.13
C LEU A 501 -15.88 -17.04 -12.15
N GLU A 502 -16.43 -15.92 -12.65
CA GLU A 502 -17.47 -15.95 -13.71
C GLU A 502 -16.97 -16.60 -15.01
N ALA A 503 -15.71 -16.40 -15.38
CA ALA A 503 -15.12 -17.01 -16.59
C ALA A 503 -14.85 -18.52 -16.42
N LYS A 504 -14.95 -19.04 -15.18
CA LYS A 504 -14.73 -20.44 -14.84
C LYS A 504 -16.01 -21.27 -14.79
N GLU A 505 -17.16 -20.60 -14.60
CA GLU A 505 -18.49 -21.20 -14.70
C GLU A 505 -18.88 -21.44 -16.16
#